data_1e2eec659a4d0af92459a900183b9df6
#
_entry.id   1e2eec659a4d0af92459a900183b9df6
#
_cell.length_a   1.000
_cell.length_b   1.000
_cell.length_c   1.000
_cell.angle_alpha   90.00
_cell.angle_beta   90.00
_cell.angle_gamma   90.00
#
_symmetry.space_group_name_H-M   'P 1'
#
loop_
_entity.id
_entity.type
_entity.pdbx_description
1 polymer ?
#
loop_
_entity_poly.entity_id
_entity_poly.type
_entity_poly.pdbx_seq_one_letter_code
_entity_poly.pdbx_strand_id
1 'polypeptide(L)'
;MKNFRKEEIGKISEVGKNYENGKAFLHDLLGLTSCEISVSALPAGIKLPFNHKHKQNEEVYIFLKGEGTMTLDDKVIEIKEGSCVKVLPNTIRTMEAKTNLQFICVQAKMNSLEQFGLGDAELC
;
A
#
# COMPACT_ATOMS: atom_id res chain seq x y z
N MET A 1 6.39 -28.50 7.32
CA MET A 1 6.11 -27.08 7.10
C MET A 1 6.08 -26.79 5.60
N LYS A 2 5.08 -26.06 5.17
CA LYS A 2 5.01 -25.63 3.77
C LYS A 2 5.88 -24.39 3.54
N ASN A 3 6.51 -24.32 2.38
CA ASN A 3 7.36 -23.19 1.99
C ASN A 3 6.57 -22.05 1.37
N PHE A 4 5.25 -22.14 1.36
CA PHE A 4 4.39 -21.08 0.81
C PHE A 4 3.07 -21.03 1.56
N ARG A 5 2.39 -19.90 1.44
CA ARG A 5 1.03 -19.71 1.96
C ARG A 5 0.23 -18.89 0.94
N LYS A 6 -1.01 -19.29 0.73
CA LYS A 6 -1.92 -18.61 -0.19
C LYS A 6 -3.15 -18.15 0.57
N GLU A 7 -3.60 -16.93 0.32
CA GLU A 7 -4.86 -16.40 0.85
C GLU A 7 -5.65 -15.79 -0.30
N GLU A 8 -6.98 -15.98 -0.27
CA GLU A 8 -7.88 -15.36 -1.22
C GLU A 8 -8.56 -14.19 -0.53
N ILE A 9 -8.32 -12.97 -1.00
CA ILE A 9 -8.94 -11.77 -0.41
C ILE A 9 -10.18 -11.33 -1.17
N GLY A 10 -10.55 -12.04 -2.24
CA GLY A 10 -11.69 -11.72 -3.07
C GLY A 10 -11.38 -10.62 -4.08
N LYS A 11 -12.42 -10.02 -4.62
CA LYS A 11 -12.26 -8.94 -5.60
C LYS A 11 -11.62 -7.72 -4.92
N ILE A 12 -10.63 -7.14 -5.57
CA ILE A 12 -9.95 -5.95 -5.04
C ILE A 12 -10.94 -4.81 -4.82
N SER A 13 -11.92 -4.65 -5.72
CA SER A 13 -12.95 -3.61 -5.59
C SER A 13 -13.82 -3.76 -4.35
N GLU A 14 -13.81 -4.93 -3.72
CA GLU A 14 -14.67 -5.23 -2.57
C GLU A 14 -13.92 -5.32 -1.24
N VAL A 15 -12.60 -5.11 -1.22
CA VAL A 15 -11.84 -5.21 0.03
C VAL A 15 -12.30 -4.20 1.07
N GLY A 16 -12.84 -3.06 0.64
CA GLY A 16 -13.38 -2.07 1.57
C GLY A 16 -14.60 -2.55 2.33
N LYS A 17 -15.33 -3.53 1.78
CA LYS A 17 -16.52 -4.12 2.40
C LYS A 17 -16.19 -5.38 3.19
N ASN A 18 -15.19 -6.14 2.73
CA ASN A 18 -14.89 -7.46 3.26
C ASN A 18 -13.94 -7.47 4.46
N TYR A 19 -13.28 -6.36 4.73
CA TYR A 19 -12.31 -6.26 5.80
C TYR A 19 -12.63 -5.09 6.73
N GLU A 20 -12.42 -5.31 8.03
CA GLU A 20 -12.82 -4.41 9.09
C GLU A 20 -12.34 -2.96 8.90
N ASN A 21 -11.09 -2.76 8.56
CA ASN A 21 -10.55 -1.41 8.39
C ASN A 21 -10.57 -0.93 6.94
N GLY A 22 -11.40 -1.55 6.10
CA GLY A 22 -11.53 -1.18 4.71
C GLY A 22 -10.37 -1.62 3.83
N LYS A 23 -9.46 -2.43 4.35
CA LYS A 23 -8.30 -2.91 3.60
C LYS A 23 -7.82 -4.27 4.11
N ALA A 24 -7.20 -5.05 3.21
CA ALA A 24 -6.62 -6.34 3.56
C ALA A 24 -5.15 -6.12 3.91
N PHE A 25 -4.75 -6.54 5.13
CA PHE A 25 -3.37 -6.45 5.59
C PHE A 25 -2.69 -7.80 5.41
N LEU A 26 -1.78 -7.88 4.45
CA LEU A 26 -1.16 -9.16 4.08
C LEU A 26 -0.13 -9.65 5.09
N HIS A 27 0.45 -8.76 5.89
CA HIS A 27 1.36 -9.16 6.96
C HIS A 27 0.67 -10.21 7.85
N ASP A 28 -0.53 -9.89 8.32
CA ASP A 28 -1.27 -10.80 9.20
C ASP A 28 -1.83 -12.00 8.44
N LEU A 29 -2.37 -11.77 7.25
CA LEU A 29 -3.00 -12.84 6.47
C LEU A 29 -1.99 -13.88 5.99
N LEU A 30 -0.78 -13.47 5.65
CA LEU A 30 0.24 -14.34 5.08
C LEU A 30 1.40 -14.64 6.05
N GLY A 31 1.44 -13.96 7.20
CA GLY A 31 2.56 -14.12 8.12
C GLY A 31 3.86 -13.57 7.58
N LEU A 32 3.80 -12.38 6.93
CA LEU A 32 5.00 -11.74 6.38
C LEU A 32 5.94 -11.29 7.51
N THR A 33 7.23 -11.35 7.28
CA THR A 33 8.25 -11.00 8.27
C THR A 33 9.03 -9.74 7.93
N SER A 34 8.97 -9.28 6.67
CA SER A 34 9.89 -8.26 6.17
C SER A 34 9.21 -6.99 5.69
N CYS A 35 7.91 -7.02 5.53
CA CYS A 35 7.16 -5.84 5.09
C CYS A 35 5.68 -5.99 5.45
N GLU A 36 4.96 -4.88 5.42
CA GLU A 36 3.50 -4.89 5.45
C GLU A 36 3.01 -4.47 4.07
N ILE A 37 2.10 -5.24 3.53
CA ILE A 37 1.44 -4.92 2.26
C ILE A 37 -0.06 -4.83 2.55
N SER A 38 -0.66 -3.69 2.23
CA SER A 38 -2.11 -3.54 2.33
C SER A 38 -2.72 -3.36 0.95
N VAL A 39 -3.90 -3.93 0.77
CA VAL A 39 -4.68 -3.80 -0.45
C VAL A 39 -5.95 -3.05 -0.10
N SER A 40 -6.23 -1.96 -0.80
CA SER A 40 -7.30 -1.02 -0.45
C SER A 40 -8.18 -0.69 -1.64
N ALA A 41 -9.45 -0.43 -1.33
CA ALA A 41 -10.41 0.14 -2.28
C ALA A 41 -11.08 1.31 -1.57
N LEU A 42 -10.88 2.52 -2.07
CA LEU A 42 -11.43 3.73 -1.51
C LEU A 42 -12.53 4.25 -2.44
N PRO A 43 -13.79 4.34 -1.98
CA PRO A 43 -14.89 4.81 -2.84
C PRO A 43 -14.70 6.25 -3.30
N ALA A 44 -15.25 6.55 -4.48
CA ALA A 44 -15.27 7.90 -5.03
C ALA A 44 -15.82 8.92 -4.02
N GLY A 45 -15.18 10.06 -3.90
CA GLY A 45 -15.61 11.14 -3.02
C GLY A 45 -15.15 11.00 -1.57
N ILE A 46 -14.52 9.89 -1.21
CA ILE A 46 -14.05 9.67 0.17
C ILE A 46 -12.64 10.23 0.33
N LYS A 47 -12.47 11.01 1.40
CA LYS A 47 -11.18 11.49 1.87
C LYS A 47 -10.85 10.75 3.14
N LEU A 48 -9.62 10.30 3.30
CA LEU A 48 -9.19 9.67 4.54
C LEU A 48 -9.38 10.66 5.69
N PRO A 49 -9.97 10.22 6.83
CA PRO A 49 -10.44 11.14 7.85
C PRO A 49 -9.35 11.79 8.69
N PHE A 50 -8.12 11.34 8.57
CA PHE A 50 -7.00 11.88 9.36
C PHE A 50 -5.69 11.78 8.61
N ASN A 51 -4.78 12.67 8.95
CA ASN A 51 -3.40 12.63 8.47
C ASN A 51 -2.61 11.65 9.33
N HIS A 52 -1.62 10.98 8.75
CA HIS A 52 -0.73 10.11 9.51
C HIS A 52 0.69 10.14 8.93
N LYS A 53 1.63 9.66 9.70
CA LYS A 53 3.02 9.48 9.28
C LYS A 53 3.61 8.26 9.99
N HIS A 54 4.63 7.68 9.39
CA HIS A 54 5.39 6.60 9.99
C HIS A 54 6.75 7.13 10.47
N LYS A 55 7.27 6.56 11.55
CA LYS A 55 8.53 7.01 12.14
C LYS A 55 9.77 6.39 11.48
N GLN A 56 9.67 5.13 11.04
CA GLN A 56 10.80 4.36 10.54
C GLN A 56 10.59 3.81 9.15
N ASN A 57 9.34 3.58 8.77
CA ASN A 57 9.02 2.90 7.52
C ASN A 57 8.90 3.87 6.36
N GLU A 58 9.49 3.49 5.24
CA GLU A 58 9.13 4.08 3.96
C GLU A 58 7.95 3.31 3.40
N GLU A 59 7.16 3.97 2.58
CA GLU A 59 6.02 3.35 1.91
C GLU A 59 6.10 3.58 0.42
N VAL A 60 5.55 2.62 -0.32
CA VAL A 60 5.28 2.78 -1.76
C VAL A 60 3.79 2.54 -1.98
N TYR A 61 3.12 3.51 -2.57
CA TYR A 61 1.74 3.37 -3.02
C TYR A 61 1.75 3.04 -4.50
N ILE A 62 1.02 2.01 -4.88
CA ILE A 62 0.89 1.58 -6.28
C ILE A 62 -0.59 1.63 -6.62
N PHE A 63 -0.98 2.54 -7.53
CA PHE A 63 -2.39 2.73 -7.89
C PHE A 63 -2.76 1.84 -9.07
N LEU A 64 -3.72 0.96 -8.83
CA LEU A 64 -4.17 -0.04 -9.80
C LEU A 64 -5.35 0.43 -10.62
N LYS A 65 -6.18 1.34 -10.07
CA LYS A 65 -7.38 1.82 -10.72
C LYS A 65 -7.85 3.12 -10.09
N GLY A 66 -8.43 4.00 -10.91
CA GLY A 66 -9.07 5.22 -10.44
C GLY A 66 -8.17 6.44 -10.47
N GLU A 67 -8.71 7.55 -10.00
CA GLU A 67 -8.06 8.85 -9.93
C GLU A 67 -8.33 9.52 -8.59
N GLY A 68 -7.38 10.33 -8.14
CA GLY A 68 -7.53 11.07 -6.90
C GLY A 68 -6.33 11.95 -6.63
N THR A 69 -6.15 12.33 -5.38
CA THR A 69 -5.02 13.14 -4.93
C THR A 69 -4.43 12.57 -3.66
N MET A 70 -3.13 12.79 -3.47
CA MET A 70 -2.48 12.61 -2.18
C MET A 70 -1.95 13.97 -1.75
N THR A 71 -2.04 14.23 -0.45
CA THR A 71 -1.40 15.39 0.14
C THR A 71 -0.23 14.90 0.97
N LEU A 72 0.98 15.33 0.61
CA LEU A 72 2.24 14.93 1.24
C LEU A 72 2.85 16.17 1.87
N ASP A 73 2.83 16.23 3.21
CA ASP A 73 3.06 17.43 3.99
C ASP A 73 2.05 18.50 3.55
N ASP A 74 2.48 19.56 2.87
CA ASP A 74 1.58 20.61 2.36
C ASP A 74 1.42 20.56 0.83
N LYS A 75 1.95 19.53 0.17
CA LYS A 75 1.95 19.44 -1.29
C LYS A 75 0.91 18.44 -1.76
N VAL A 76 0.04 18.89 -2.66
CA VAL A 76 -0.99 18.05 -3.28
C VAL A 76 -0.48 17.53 -4.62
N ILE A 77 -0.55 16.22 -4.82
CA ILE A 77 -0.21 15.59 -6.09
C ILE A 77 -1.40 14.81 -6.62
N GLU A 78 -1.52 14.76 -7.95
CA GLU A 78 -2.54 13.95 -8.61
C GLU A 78 -2.03 12.51 -8.75
N ILE A 79 -2.93 11.54 -8.56
CA ILE A 79 -2.62 10.13 -8.72
C ILE A 79 -3.68 9.49 -9.61
N LYS A 80 -3.25 8.47 -10.36
CA LYS A 80 -4.11 7.71 -11.28
C LYS A 80 -3.55 6.30 -11.45
N GLU A 81 -4.24 5.49 -12.26
CA GLU A 81 -3.74 4.14 -12.58
C GLU A 81 -2.29 4.21 -13.05
N GLY A 82 -1.44 3.39 -12.45
CA GLY A 82 -0.02 3.35 -12.76
C GLY A 82 0.84 4.34 -12.00
N SER A 83 0.26 5.25 -11.21
CA SER A 83 1.05 6.12 -10.34
C SER A 83 1.71 5.28 -9.26
N CYS A 84 3.01 5.50 -9.05
CA CYS A 84 3.79 4.87 -7.98
C CYS A 84 4.43 5.98 -7.16
N VAL A 85 4.12 6.02 -5.88
CA VAL A 85 4.54 7.12 -5.01
C VAL A 85 5.32 6.57 -3.83
N LYS A 86 6.58 6.97 -3.69
CA LYS A 86 7.39 6.66 -2.51
C LYS A 86 7.19 7.76 -1.47
N VAL A 87 6.94 7.37 -0.24
CA VAL A 87 6.76 8.29 0.87
C VAL A 87 7.77 7.95 1.96
N LEU A 88 8.62 8.91 2.31
CA LEU A 88 9.65 8.73 3.33
C LEU A 88 9.05 8.82 4.75
N PRO A 89 9.76 8.27 5.76
CA PRO A 89 9.35 8.44 7.15
C PRO A 89 9.15 9.91 7.50
N ASN A 90 8.28 10.16 8.46
CA ASN A 90 7.94 11.49 8.97
C ASN A 90 7.22 12.43 7.99
N THR A 91 6.87 11.93 6.81
CA THR A 91 6.04 12.70 5.86
C THR A 91 4.57 12.52 6.25
N ILE A 92 3.87 13.61 6.51
CA ILE A 92 2.44 13.57 6.81
C ILE A 92 1.69 13.35 5.50
N ARG A 93 0.78 12.37 5.48
CA ARG A 93 0.07 12.00 4.27
C ARG A 93 -1.42 11.82 4.50
N THR A 94 -2.19 12.17 3.48
CA THR A 94 -3.60 11.83 3.38
C THR A 94 -3.95 11.65 1.91
N MET A 95 -5.16 11.17 1.62
CA MET A 95 -5.59 10.80 0.28
C MET A 95 -7.07 11.09 0.09
N GLU A 96 -7.45 11.50 -1.11
CA GLU A 96 -8.84 11.70 -1.49
C GLU A 96 -9.10 11.02 -2.83
N ALA A 97 -10.16 10.24 -2.89
CA ALA A 97 -10.57 9.56 -4.12
C ALA A 97 -11.51 10.44 -4.93
N LYS A 98 -11.15 10.71 -6.19
CA LYS A 98 -12.04 11.38 -7.14
C LYS A 98 -12.98 10.37 -7.78
N THR A 99 -12.44 9.23 -8.17
CA THR A 99 -13.20 8.06 -8.62
C THR A 99 -12.85 6.90 -7.69
N ASN A 100 -13.49 5.74 -7.86
CA ASN A 100 -13.16 4.57 -7.04
C ASN A 100 -11.68 4.22 -7.22
N LEU A 101 -10.92 4.26 -6.13
CA LEU A 101 -9.50 3.96 -6.12
C LEU A 101 -9.26 2.53 -5.66
N GLN A 102 -8.33 1.85 -6.32
CA GLN A 102 -7.79 0.57 -5.88
C GLN A 102 -6.28 0.71 -5.85
N PHE A 103 -5.67 0.39 -4.72
CA PHE A 103 -4.23 0.57 -4.58
C PHE A 103 -3.62 -0.39 -3.58
N ILE A 104 -2.32 -0.58 -3.73
CA ILE A 104 -1.49 -1.37 -2.83
C ILE A 104 -0.53 -0.42 -2.15
N CYS A 105 -0.33 -0.60 -0.85
CA CYS A 105 0.70 0.10 -0.10
C CYS A 105 1.66 -0.93 0.48
N VAL A 106 2.94 -0.77 0.19
CA VAL A 106 4.01 -1.60 0.75
C VAL A 106 4.82 -0.74 1.69
N GLN A 107 4.99 -1.21 2.93
CA GLN A 107 5.83 -0.49 3.88
C GLN A 107 6.87 -1.42 4.50
N ALA A 108 8.06 -0.88 4.69
CA ALA A 108 9.17 -1.58 5.32
C ALA A 108 10.09 -0.53 5.94
N LYS A 109 10.88 -0.96 6.93
CA LYS A 109 11.85 -0.06 7.55
C LYS A 109 12.82 0.48 6.49
N MET A 110 12.99 1.78 6.45
CA MET A 110 13.89 2.42 5.49
C MET A 110 15.30 1.86 5.60
N ASN A 111 15.94 1.64 4.47
CA ASN A 111 17.31 1.09 4.36
C ASN A 111 17.47 -0.35 4.84
N SER A 112 16.38 -1.11 4.97
CA SER A 112 16.46 -2.49 5.45
C SER A 112 16.73 -3.52 4.36
N LEU A 113 16.54 -3.18 3.09
CA LEU A 113 16.77 -4.11 1.99
C LEU A 113 18.25 -4.13 1.62
N GLU A 114 18.89 -5.27 1.82
CA GLU A 114 20.31 -5.45 1.56
C GLU A 114 20.59 -6.35 0.35
N GLN A 115 19.70 -7.32 0.13
CA GLN A 115 19.86 -8.32 -0.93
C GLN A 115 18.76 -8.13 -1.97
N PHE A 116 19.13 -7.52 -3.08
CA PHE A 116 18.16 -7.31 -4.17
C PHE A 116 18.83 -7.61 -5.51
N GLY A 117 17.99 -7.80 -6.51
CA GLY A 117 18.45 -8.11 -7.85
C GLY A 117 18.95 -9.55 -7.98
N LEU A 118 19.81 -9.78 -8.97
CA LEU A 118 20.27 -11.13 -9.30
C LEU A 118 21.25 -11.72 -8.30
N GLY A 119 21.82 -10.91 -7.41
CA GLY A 119 22.76 -11.39 -6.41
C GLY A 119 22.19 -12.37 -5.41
N ASP A 120 20.88 -12.30 -5.17
CA ASP A 120 20.17 -13.23 -4.26
C ASP A 120 19.47 -14.35 -5.03
N ALA A 121 19.43 -14.29 -6.34
CA ALA A 121 18.72 -15.26 -7.15
C ALA A 121 19.67 -16.33 -7.69
N GLU A 122 19.17 -17.54 -7.80
CA GLU A 122 19.92 -18.66 -8.34
C GLU A 122 19.03 -19.40 -9.35
N LEU A 123 19.58 -19.67 -10.53
CA LEU A 123 18.85 -20.45 -11.55
C LEU A 123 18.89 -21.94 -11.20
N CYS A 124 17.75 -22.58 -11.33
CA CYS A 124 17.61 -24.01 -11.01
C CYS A 124 17.49 -24.89 -12.25
#